data_966245a4af19db26de4eaa89290ab445
#
_entry.id   966245a4af19db26de4eaa89290ab445
#
_cell.length_a   1.000
_cell.length_b   1.000
_cell.length_c   1.000
_cell.angle_alpha   90.00
_cell.angle_beta   90.00
_cell.angle_gamma   90.00
#
_symmetry.space_group_name_H-M   'P 1'
#
loop_
_entity.id
_entity.type
_entity.pdbx_description
1 polymer ?
#
loop_
_entity_poly.entity_id
_entity_poly.type
_entity_poly.pdbx_seq_one_letter_code
_entity_poly.pdbx_strand_id
1 'polypeptide(L)'
;QGTYEPAYNFVGPGIVDETGMFYDNANGGERYISDDYEANLEEAKSLLADAGYPDGEGFPTITYSANDAGYHVPVAEYVQQAWGDLGITVNIDKVEWASFLPLRRAGDYDVSRNGWVMDYNDPSNMIELFYSTNGNNDGKYNNPEFDAAIDASKVADKAVHFQKLHEAEDILMEDAAAIPVAYYTDFWLQSPSLKG
;
A
#
# COMPACT_ATOMS: atom_id res chain seq x y z
N GLN A 1 2.94 -19.41 8.09
CA GLN A 1 3.07 -18.47 9.20
C GLN A 1 4.52 -18.01 9.24
N GLY A 2 4.78 -16.71 9.20
CA GLY A 2 6.14 -16.15 9.19
C GLY A 2 6.76 -15.98 7.80
N THR A 3 5.95 -15.88 6.75
CA THR A 3 6.42 -15.73 5.36
C THR A 3 6.24 -14.31 4.79
N TYR A 4 5.71 -13.40 5.61
CA TYR A 4 5.51 -12.01 5.22
C TYR A 4 6.09 -11.08 6.25
N GLU A 5 6.70 -9.99 5.81
CA GLU A 5 7.26 -8.96 6.67
C GLU A 5 6.27 -7.79 6.75
N PRO A 6 6.03 -7.18 7.93
CA PRO A 6 5.21 -5.98 8.03
C PRO A 6 5.72 -4.88 7.11
N ALA A 7 4.80 -4.20 6.42
CA ALA A 7 5.15 -3.09 5.56
C ALA A 7 4.95 -1.75 6.29
N TYR A 8 5.96 -0.90 6.21
CA TYR A 8 5.98 0.44 6.82
C TYR A 8 6.07 1.54 5.76
N ASN A 9 6.50 1.19 4.56
CA ASN A 9 6.62 2.04 3.38
C ASN A 9 5.90 1.36 2.22
N PHE A 10 5.59 2.08 1.17
CA PHE A 10 4.92 1.51 0.00
C PHE A 10 5.87 0.63 -0.82
N VAL A 11 7.07 1.14 -1.13
CA VAL A 11 8.12 0.36 -1.79
C VAL A 11 8.87 -0.48 -0.76
N GLY A 12 8.95 -1.79 -0.99
CA GLY A 12 9.57 -2.74 -0.07
C GLY A 12 11.10 -2.77 -0.14
N PRO A 13 11.74 -3.46 0.83
CA PRO A 13 13.19 -3.64 0.82
C PRO A 13 13.67 -4.46 -0.40
N GLY A 14 14.94 -4.30 -0.76
CA GLY A 14 15.56 -5.00 -1.90
C GLY A 14 15.61 -4.20 -3.19
N ILE A 15 14.94 -3.04 -3.23
CA ILE A 15 15.04 -2.09 -4.32
C ILE A 15 16.17 -1.12 -4.02
N VAL A 16 17.11 -0.97 -4.94
CA VAL A 16 18.28 -0.09 -4.75
C VAL A 16 18.09 1.23 -5.47
N ASP A 17 18.60 2.29 -4.86
CA ASP A 17 18.83 3.59 -5.46
C ASP A 17 20.34 3.89 -5.57
N GLU A 18 20.73 5.15 -5.84
CA GLU A 18 22.14 5.53 -5.97
C GLU A 18 22.90 5.56 -4.64
N THR A 19 22.21 5.60 -3.52
CA THR A 19 22.79 5.79 -2.19
C THR A 19 22.70 4.56 -1.32
N GLY A 20 21.89 3.56 -1.71
CA GLY A 20 21.68 2.33 -0.95
C GLY A 20 20.37 1.65 -1.28
N MET A 21 19.53 1.41 -0.29
CA MET A 21 18.20 0.89 -0.48
C MET A 21 17.21 2.05 -0.60
N PHE A 22 16.39 2.01 -1.64
CA PHE A 22 15.30 2.98 -1.81
C PHE A 22 14.41 3.05 -0.56
N TYR A 23 14.08 1.89 0.01
CA TYR A 23 13.32 1.77 1.24
C TYR A 23 13.92 2.56 2.42
N ASP A 24 15.25 2.54 2.58
CA ASP A 24 15.93 3.20 3.71
C ASP A 24 15.96 4.73 3.58
N ASN A 25 15.78 5.24 2.37
CA ASN A 25 15.79 6.67 2.05
C ASN A 25 14.39 7.28 1.90
N ALA A 26 13.34 6.46 1.91
CA ALA A 26 11.96 6.92 1.85
C ALA A 26 11.61 7.83 3.03
N ASN A 27 10.74 8.81 2.81
CA ASN A 27 10.30 9.77 3.85
C ASN A 27 11.48 10.40 4.63
N GLY A 28 12.55 10.76 3.93
CA GLY A 28 13.74 11.34 4.55
C GLY A 28 14.53 10.38 5.45
N GLY A 29 14.34 9.07 5.32
CA GLY A 29 14.97 8.01 6.10
C GLY A 29 14.16 7.56 7.31
N GLU A 30 12.91 8.00 7.41
CA GLU A 30 11.96 7.56 8.43
C GLU A 30 10.87 6.67 7.81
N ARG A 31 10.21 5.85 8.64
CA ARG A 31 9.09 5.06 8.18
C ARG A 31 7.82 5.90 8.13
N TYR A 32 6.98 5.71 7.10
CA TYR A 32 5.65 6.35 7.07
C TYR A 32 4.73 5.82 8.16
N ILE A 33 4.90 4.56 8.54
CA ILE A 33 4.07 3.89 9.56
C ILE A 33 4.98 3.52 10.73
N SER A 34 4.69 4.06 11.91
CA SER A 34 5.37 3.70 13.15
C SER A 34 4.98 2.28 13.61
N ASP A 35 5.86 1.61 14.35
CA ASP A 35 5.55 0.34 15.03
C ASP A 35 4.98 0.55 16.45
N ASP A 36 4.80 1.79 16.88
CA ASP A 36 4.13 2.14 18.14
C ASP A 36 2.60 2.16 17.94
N TYR A 37 1.99 1.02 18.19
CA TYR A 37 0.54 0.83 18.00
C TYR A 37 -0.30 1.82 18.81
N GLU A 38 0.08 2.08 20.07
CA GLU A 38 -0.69 2.98 20.94
C GLU A 38 -0.61 4.45 20.46
N ALA A 39 0.57 4.88 20.03
CA ALA A 39 0.73 6.21 19.45
C ALA A 39 -0.07 6.35 18.15
N ASN A 40 0.01 5.36 17.26
CA ASN A 40 -0.76 5.34 16.01
C ASN A 40 -2.28 5.36 16.26
N LEU A 41 -2.75 4.64 17.29
CA LEU A 41 -4.17 4.60 17.64
C LEU A 41 -4.67 5.96 18.15
N GLU A 42 -3.88 6.64 18.99
CA GLU A 42 -4.24 7.96 19.50
C GLU A 42 -4.21 9.02 18.38
N GLU A 43 -3.25 8.95 17.49
CA GLU A 43 -3.21 9.81 16.30
C GLU A 43 -4.42 9.57 15.38
N ALA A 44 -4.77 8.31 15.11
CA ALA A 44 -5.93 7.96 14.30
C ALA A 44 -7.23 8.50 14.91
N LYS A 45 -7.41 8.42 16.25
CA LYS A 45 -8.56 9.02 16.94
C LYS A 45 -8.60 10.54 16.79
N SER A 46 -7.43 11.19 16.90
CA SER A 46 -7.34 12.65 16.72
C SER A 46 -7.73 13.06 15.30
N LEU A 47 -7.19 12.38 14.29
CA LEU A 47 -7.51 12.63 12.88
C LEU A 47 -8.99 12.39 12.58
N LEU A 48 -9.57 11.34 13.15
CA LEU A 48 -10.98 11.03 12.99
C LEU A 48 -11.88 12.09 13.61
N ALA A 49 -11.50 12.60 14.79
CA ALA A 49 -12.20 13.70 15.45
C ALA A 49 -12.08 15.02 14.66
N ASP A 50 -10.90 15.34 14.13
CA ASP A 50 -10.66 16.52 13.29
C ASP A 50 -11.46 16.45 11.98
N ALA A 51 -11.68 15.24 11.47
CA ALA A 51 -12.54 14.98 10.31
C ALA A 51 -14.04 15.09 10.64
N GLY A 52 -14.41 15.30 11.90
CA GLY A 52 -15.79 15.47 12.34
C GLY A 52 -16.48 14.20 12.84
N TYR A 53 -15.71 13.14 13.10
CA TYR A 53 -16.24 11.85 13.56
C TYR A 53 -15.59 11.40 14.89
N PRO A 54 -15.70 12.19 15.97
CA PRO A 54 -15.10 11.81 17.26
C PRO A 54 -15.65 10.44 17.70
N ASP A 55 -14.71 9.55 18.10
CA ASP A 55 -15.03 8.16 18.47
C ASP A 55 -15.81 7.38 17.39
N GLY A 56 -15.68 7.78 16.13
CA GLY A 56 -16.39 7.18 14.98
C GLY A 56 -17.87 7.55 14.88
N GLU A 57 -18.37 8.46 15.71
CA GLU A 57 -19.78 8.83 15.71
C GLU A 57 -20.24 9.42 14.35
N GLY A 58 -21.18 8.76 13.70
CA GLY A 58 -21.70 9.17 12.40
C GLY A 58 -20.80 8.81 11.20
N PHE A 59 -19.66 8.13 11.42
CA PHE A 59 -18.84 7.64 10.32
C PHE A 59 -19.60 6.59 9.49
N PRO A 60 -19.55 6.64 8.16
CA PRO A 60 -20.25 5.66 7.33
C PRO A 60 -19.68 4.25 7.53
N THR A 61 -20.52 3.24 7.34
CA THR A 61 -20.05 1.85 7.31
C THR A 61 -19.19 1.63 6.08
N ILE A 62 -18.01 1.05 6.28
CA ILE A 62 -17.03 0.73 5.23
C ILE A 62 -17.19 -0.73 4.81
N THR A 63 -17.12 -0.99 3.52
CA THR A 63 -17.01 -2.34 2.97
C THR A 63 -15.56 -2.63 2.58
N TYR A 64 -14.95 -3.61 3.25
CA TYR A 64 -13.64 -4.13 2.90
C TYR A 64 -13.79 -5.34 1.99
N SER A 65 -13.39 -5.21 0.74
CA SER A 65 -13.47 -6.28 -0.26
C SER A 65 -12.14 -7.05 -0.37
N ALA A 66 -12.21 -8.36 -0.19
CA ALA A 66 -11.07 -9.26 -0.30
C ALA A 66 -11.44 -10.54 -1.05
N ASN A 67 -10.48 -11.10 -1.79
CA ASN A 67 -10.68 -12.45 -2.30
C ASN A 67 -10.56 -13.50 -1.17
N ASP A 68 -11.31 -14.57 -1.28
CA ASP A 68 -11.53 -15.60 -0.27
C ASP A 68 -10.37 -16.60 -0.07
N ALA A 69 -9.15 -16.25 -0.53
CA ALA A 69 -7.99 -17.14 -0.50
C ALA A 69 -6.89 -16.67 0.46
N GLY A 70 -6.12 -17.61 0.97
CA GLY A 70 -4.91 -17.38 1.74
C GLY A 70 -5.13 -16.58 3.03
N TYR A 71 -4.26 -15.61 3.29
CA TYR A 71 -4.27 -14.78 4.49
C TYR A 71 -5.15 -13.51 4.36
N HIS A 72 -5.77 -13.25 3.21
CA HIS A 72 -6.50 -12.01 2.93
C HIS A 72 -7.72 -11.83 3.84
N VAL A 73 -8.44 -12.92 4.12
CA VAL A 73 -9.57 -12.89 5.03
C VAL A 73 -9.15 -12.62 6.49
N PRO A 74 -8.13 -13.30 7.05
CA PRO A 74 -7.57 -12.96 8.35
C PRO A 74 -7.09 -11.50 8.46
N VAL A 75 -6.50 -10.93 7.41
CA VAL A 75 -6.13 -9.50 7.39
C VAL A 75 -7.36 -8.62 7.45
N ALA A 76 -8.39 -8.91 6.65
CA ALA A 76 -9.65 -8.15 6.69
C ALA A 76 -10.32 -8.21 8.08
N GLU A 77 -10.30 -9.37 8.73
CA GLU A 77 -10.83 -9.54 10.09
C GLU A 77 -10.02 -8.74 11.13
N TYR A 78 -8.70 -8.66 10.97
CA TYR A 78 -7.85 -7.81 11.80
C TYR A 78 -8.15 -6.32 11.60
N VAL A 79 -8.26 -5.87 10.34
CA VAL A 79 -8.63 -4.48 10.02
C VAL A 79 -10.00 -4.13 10.58
N GLN A 80 -10.99 -5.02 10.45
CA GLN A 80 -12.32 -4.84 11.01
C GLN A 80 -12.26 -4.62 12.54
N GLN A 81 -11.43 -5.40 13.24
CA GLN A 81 -11.25 -5.25 14.68
C GLN A 81 -10.56 -3.93 15.02
N ALA A 82 -9.43 -3.62 14.38
CA ALA A 82 -8.65 -2.41 14.64
C ALA A 82 -9.43 -1.13 14.36
N TRP A 83 -10.21 -1.10 13.28
CA TRP A 83 -11.09 0.04 12.98
C TRP A 83 -12.31 0.09 13.89
N GLY A 84 -12.76 -1.07 14.39
CA GLY A 84 -13.78 -1.13 15.45
C GLY A 84 -13.34 -0.42 16.73
N ASP A 85 -12.05 -0.46 17.07
CA ASP A 85 -11.46 0.28 18.21
C ASP A 85 -11.49 1.81 18.01
N LEU A 86 -11.66 2.27 16.77
CA LEU A 86 -11.91 3.67 16.38
C LEU A 86 -13.40 4.02 16.30
N GLY A 87 -14.30 3.08 16.56
CA GLY A 87 -15.74 3.24 16.40
C GLY A 87 -16.25 3.09 14.96
N ILE A 88 -15.39 2.67 14.02
CA ILE A 88 -15.73 2.50 12.61
C ILE A 88 -16.32 1.10 12.39
N THR A 89 -17.48 1.03 11.74
CA THR A 89 -18.09 -0.24 11.34
C THR A 89 -17.55 -0.69 10.00
N VAL A 90 -16.94 -1.88 9.93
CA VAL A 90 -16.42 -2.50 8.71
C VAL A 90 -17.18 -3.77 8.39
N ASN A 91 -17.75 -3.85 7.17
CA ASN A 91 -18.28 -5.08 6.61
C ASN A 91 -17.21 -5.74 5.73
N ILE A 92 -17.01 -7.05 5.88
CA ILE A 92 -16.07 -7.80 5.05
C ILE A 92 -16.86 -8.47 3.93
N ASP A 93 -16.52 -8.10 2.68
CA ASP A 93 -17.02 -8.76 1.48
C ASP A 93 -15.98 -9.78 0.98
N LYS A 94 -16.32 -11.07 1.13
CA LYS A 94 -15.46 -12.19 0.72
C LYS A 94 -15.88 -12.65 -0.68
N VAL A 95 -15.04 -12.35 -1.66
CA VAL A 95 -15.37 -12.57 -3.07
C VAL A 95 -14.45 -13.65 -3.67
N GLU A 96 -15.02 -14.56 -4.44
CA GLU A 96 -14.26 -15.52 -5.23
C GLU A 96 -13.39 -14.76 -6.26
N TRP A 97 -12.18 -15.26 -6.54
CA TRP A 97 -11.15 -14.54 -7.31
C TRP A 97 -11.63 -14.05 -8.68
N ALA A 98 -12.36 -14.88 -9.45
CA ALA A 98 -12.83 -14.51 -10.78
C ALA A 98 -13.87 -13.37 -10.75
N SER A 99 -14.63 -13.25 -9.67
CA SER A 99 -15.58 -12.16 -9.43
C SER A 99 -14.91 -10.94 -8.79
N PHE A 100 -13.90 -11.17 -7.96
CA PHE A 100 -13.17 -10.10 -7.27
C PHE A 100 -12.40 -9.18 -8.23
N LEU A 101 -11.73 -9.74 -9.23
CA LEU A 101 -10.94 -8.95 -10.18
C LEU A 101 -11.75 -7.91 -10.98
N PRO A 102 -12.91 -8.24 -11.58
CA PRO A 102 -13.75 -7.26 -12.24
C PRO A 102 -14.28 -6.18 -11.31
N LEU A 103 -14.70 -6.53 -10.08
CA LEU A 103 -15.16 -5.60 -9.05
C LEU A 103 -14.05 -4.59 -8.71
N ARG A 104 -12.85 -5.09 -8.39
CA ARG A 104 -11.70 -4.25 -8.06
C ARG A 104 -11.32 -3.31 -9.20
N ARG A 105 -11.23 -3.83 -10.45
CA ARG A 105 -10.91 -3.02 -11.64
C ARG A 105 -11.96 -1.96 -11.96
N ALA A 106 -13.20 -2.20 -11.61
CA ALA A 106 -14.26 -1.21 -11.73
C ALA A 106 -14.12 -0.07 -10.71
N GLY A 107 -13.42 -0.31 -9.59
CA GLY A 107 -13.36 0.61 -8.45
C GLY A 107 -14.64 0.59 -7.61
N ASP A 108 -15.37 -0.52 -7.64
CA ASP A 108 -16.66 -0.68 -6.96
C ASP A 108 -16.46 -1.27 -5.55
N TYR A 109 -15.83 -0.48 -4.69
CA TYR A 109 -15.53 -0.82 -3.29
C TYR A 109 -15.18 0.43 -2.50
N ASP A 110 -15.29 0.38 -1.17
CA ASP A 110 -14.76 1.42 -0.29
C ASP A 110 -13.28 1.18 -0.01
N VAL A 111 -12.92 -0.02 0.43
CA VAL A 111 -11.54 -0.48 0.62
C VAL A 111 -11.39 -1.86 -0.03
N SER A 112 -10.32 -2.05 -0.77
CA SER A 112 -10.06 -3.33 -1.44
C SER A 112 -8.65 -3.82 -1.18
N ARG A 113 -8.54 -5.12 -0.91
CA ARG A 113 -7.24 -5.79 -0.91
C ARG A 113 -6.61 -5.69 -2.28
N ASN A 114 -5.33 -5.33 -2.32
CA ASN A 114 -4.52 -5.40 -3.52
C ASN A 114 -3.15 -6.03 -3.21
N GLY A 115 -2.37 -6.32 -4.23
CA GLY A 115 -1.00 -6.79 -4.13
C GLY A 115 -0.34 -6.79 -5.50
N TRP A 116 0.95 -6.54 -5.51
CA TRP A 116 1.77 -6.51 -6.70
C TRP A 116 3.06 -7.30 -6.50
N VAL A 117 3.48 -7.99 -7.53
CA VAL A 117 4.82 -8.59 -7.62
C VAL A 117 5.55 -7.85 -8.73
N MET A 118 6.70 -7.29 -8.40
CA MET A 118 7.44 -6.43 -9.34
C MET A 118 7.97 -7.23 -10.54
N ASP A 119 7.88 -6.64 -11.72
CA ASP A 119 8.39 -7.22 -12.97
C ASP A 119 9.88 -6.92 -13.17
N TYR A 120 10.39 -5.84 -12.57
CA TYR A 120 11.78 -5.40 -12.64
C TYR A 120 12.18 -4.63 -11.38
N ASN A 121 13.48 -4.59 -11.09
CA ASN A 121 14.03 -3.96 -9.89
C ASN A 121 14.22 -2.45 -10.10
N ASP A 122 13.13 -1.72 -9.99
CA ASP A 122 13.09 -0.25 -9.98
C ASP A 122 11.82 0.19 -9.22
N PRO A 123 11.87 1.22 -8.34
CA PRO A 123 10.72 1.66 -7.55
C PRO A 123 9.52 2.07 -8.41
N SER A 124 9.77 2.56 -9.64
CA SER A 124 8.70 2.95 -10.57
C SER A 124 7.70 1.82 -10.84
N ASN A 125 8.15 0.55 -10.80
CA ASN A 125 7.27 -0.60 -11.02
C ASN A 125 6.16 -0.72 -9.96
N MET A 126 6.39 -0.20 -8.76
CA MET A 126 5.39 -0.13 -7.70
C MET A 126 4.60 1.18 -7.76
N ILE A 127 5.32 2.30 -7.81
CA ILE A 127 4.72 3.63 -7.63
C ILE A 127 3.83 4.00 -8.83
N GLU A 128 4.26 3.71 -10.07
CA GLU A 128 3.47 3.99 -11.28
C GLU A 128 2.13 3.26 -11.37
N LEU A 129 1.87 2.26 -10.52
CA LEU A 129 0.55 1.62 -10.44
C LEU A 129 -0.57 2.63 -10.14
N PHE A 130 -0.26 3.71 -9.44
CA PHE A 130 -1.20 4.76 -9.04
C PHE A 130 -1.23 5.96 -10.00
N TYR A 131 -0.41 5.96 -11.06
CA TYR A 131 -0.49 7.01 -12.08
C TYR A 131 -1.92 7.06 -12.67
N SER A 132 -2.48 8.27 -12.79
CA SER A 132 -3.92 8.47 -13.06
C SER A 132 -4.45 7.70 -14.29
N THR A 133 -3.60 7.51 -15.31
CA THR A 133 -3.96 6.77 -16.54
C THR A 133 -3.43 5.34 -16.58
N ASN A 134 -2.80 4.84 -15.50
CA ASN A 134 -2.31 3.46 -15.48
C ASN A 134 -3.49 2.47 -15.42
N GLY A 135 -3.44 1.45 -16.26
CA GLY A 135 -4.47 0.42 -16.32
C GLY A 135 -4.61 -0.45 -15.05
N ASN A 136 -3.62 -0.40 -14.16
CA ASN A 136 -3.63 -1.09 -12.86
C ASN A 136 -4.05 -0.18 -11.70
N ASN A 137 -4.34 1.10 -11.97
CA ASN A 137 -4.88 2.02 -10.97
C ASN A 137 -6.36 1.68 -10.70
N ASP A 138 -6.58 0.59 -9.98
CA ASP A 138 -7.93 0.09 -9.69
C ASP A 138 -8.71 1.04 -8.79
N GLY A 139 -8.03 1.72 -7.85
CA GLY A 139 -8.61 2.70 -6.94
C GLY A 139 -8.95 4.04 -7.57
N LYS A 140 -8.65 4.22 -8.86
CA LYS A 140 -8.89 5.48 -9.60
C LYS A 140 -8.27 6.71 -8.93
N TYR A 141 -7.13 6.50 -8.26
CA TYR A 141 -6.36 7.60 -7.69
C TYR A 141 -6.00 8.62 -8.76
N ASN A 142 -6.15 9.90 -8.45
CA ASN A 142 -5.94 10.98 -9.39
C ASN A 142 -5.43 12.23 -8.66
N ASN A 143 -4.12 12.33 -8.54
CA ASN A 143 -3.44 13.49 -7.96
C ASN A 143 -2.46 14.05 -9.01
N PRO A 144 -2.68 15.28 -9.52
CA PRO A 144 -1.79 15.88 -10.53
C PRO A 144 -0.36 16.10 -10.05
N GLU A 145 -0.11 16.30 -8.76
CA GLU A 145 1.24 16.46 -8.19
C GLU A 145 1.98 15.13 -8.19
N PHE A 146 1.28 14.05 -7.85
CA PHE A 146 1.81 12.70 -7.97
C PHE A 146 2.17 12.37 -9.43
N ASP A 147 1.26 12.61 -10.36
CA ASP A 147 1.50 12.36 -11.79
C ASP A 147 2.70 13.18 -12.29
N ALA A 148 2.82 14.43 -11.88
CA ALA A 148 3.93 15.30 -12.25
C ALA A 148 5.27 14.79 -11.70
N ALA A 149 5.31 14.26 -10.47
CA ALA A 149 6.50 13.65 -9.90
C ALA A 149 6.92 12.39 -10.70
N ILE A 150 5.96 11.53 -11.04
CA ILE A 150 6.20 10.36 -11.91
C ILE A 150 6.74 10.79 -13.28
N ASP A 151 6.15 11.78 -13.92
CA ASP A 151 6.62 12.26 -15.23
C ASP A 151 8.03 12.85 -15.14
N ALA A 152 8.33 13.59 -14.08
CA ALA A 152 9.66 14.15 -13.83
C ALA A 152 10.70 13.07 -13.50
N SER A 153 10.30 11.89 -13.02
CA SER A 153 11.22 10.77 -12.79
C SER A 153 11.73 10.11 -14.08
N LYS A 154 11.04 10.30 -15.22
CA LYS A 154 11.35 9.67 -16.51
C LYS A 154 12.53 10.35 -17.23
N VAL A 155 13.67 10.43 -16.56
CA VAL A 155 14.89 11.08 -17.04
C VAL A 155 16.10 10.13 -16.96
N ALA A 156 17.17 10.46 -17.68
CA ALA A 156 18.39 9.64 -17.70
C ALA A 156 19.28 9.84 -16.46
N ASP A 157 19.13 10.94 -15.74
CA ASP A 157 19.84 11.21 -14.50
C ASP A 157 19.21 10.39 -13.37
N LYS A 158 19.95 9.42 -12.85
CA LYS A 158 19.43 8.51 -11.82
C LYS A 158 19.15 9.18 -10.49
N ALA A 159 19.95 10.16 -10.09
CA ALA A 159 19.69 10.89 -8.85
C ALA A 159 18.36 11.63 -8.92
N VAL A 160 18.08 12.29 -10.03
CA VAL A 160 16.79 12.95 -10.26
C VAL A 160 15.66 11.93 -10.38
N HIS A 161 15.88 10.80 -11.06
CA HIS A 161 14.91 9.72 -11.18
C HIS A 161 14.44 9.23 -9.80
N PHE A 162 15.37 8.81 -8.95
CA PHE A 162 15.04 8.28 -7.62
C PHE A 162 14.47 9.37 -6.69
N GLN A 163 15.00 10.60 -6.73
CA GLN A 163 14.45 11.70 -5.97
C GLN A 163 12.96 11.93 -6.29
N LYS A 164 12.61 11.91 -7.59
CA LYS A 164 11.22 12.11 -8.01
C LYS A 164 10.31 10.94 -7.66
N LEU A 165 10.83 9.73 -7.61
CA LEU A 165 10.07 8.57 -7.12
C LEU A 165 9.85 8.62 -5.61
N HIS A 166 10.81 9.14 -4.81
CA HIS A 166 10.58 9.42 -3.39
C HIS A 166 9.49 10.47 -3.20
N GLU A 167 9.55 11.59 -3.94
CA GLU A 167 8.49 12.61 -3.88
C GLU A 167 7.10 12.03 -4.22
N ALA A 168 7.04 11.13 -5.20
CA ALA A 168 5.78 10.46 -5.54
C ALA A 168 5.31 9.50 -4.45
N GLU A 169 6.22 8.73 -3.82
CA GLU A 169 5.87 7.87 -2.69
C GLU A 169 5.38 8.68 -1.49
N ASP A 170 6.03 9.80 -1.17
CA ASP A 170 5.60 10.72 -0.11
C ASP A 170 4.16 11.18 -0.33
N ILE A 171 3.83 11.66 -1.53
CA ILE A 171 2.48 12.10 -1.89
C ILE A 171 1.46 10.95 -1.78
N LEU A 172 1.82 9.76 -2.28
CA LEU A 172 0.93 8.59 -2.25
C LEU A 172 0.59 8.17 -0.82
N MET A 173 1.58 8.22 0.06
CA MET A 173 1.42 7.85 1.46
C MET A 173 0.68 8.92 2.26
N GLU A 174 0.93 10.20 2.01
CA GLU A 174 0.21 11.33 2.63
C GLU A 174 -1.28 11.33 2.25
N ASP A 175 -1.59 11.05 0.98
CA ASP A 175 -2.98 10.93 0.51
C ASP A 175 -3.68 9.65 1.00
N ALA A 176 -2.95 8.75 1.66
CA ALA A 176 -3.43 7.43 2.08
C ALA A 176 -4.12 6.62 0.95
N ALA A 177 -3.69 6.83 -0.30
CA ALA A 177 -4.24 6.12 -1.45
C ALA A 177 -3.93 4.62 -1.43
N ALA A 178 -2.88 4.22 -0.71
CA ALA A 178 -2.53 2.84 -0.39
C ALA A 178 -2.16 2.71 1.08
N ILE A 179 -2.56 1.59 1.69
CA ILE A 179 -2.20 1.22 3.06
C ILE A 179 -1.30 -0.02 2.95
N PRO A 180 0.02 0.11 3.08
CA PRO A 180 0.93 -1.02 3.10
C PRO A 180 0.64 -1.93 4.29
N VAL A 181 0.53 -3.23 4.05
CA VAL A 181 0.24 -4.22 5.09
C VAL A 181 1.41 -5.17 5.29
N ALA A 182 1.91 -5.75 4.21
CA ALA A 182 3.00 -6.72 4.28
C ALA A 182 3.73 -6.85 2.94
N TYR A 183 5.04 -7.10 3.02
CA TYR A 183 5.83 -7.50 1.87
C TYR A 183 5.77 -9.01 1.68
N TYR A 184 5.59 -9.44 0.43
CA TYR A 184 5.62 -10.85 0.07
C TYR A 184 7.04 -11.39 0.15
N THR A 185 7.17 -12.60 0.69
CA THR A 185 8.44 -13.34 0.74
C THR A 185 8.28 -14.65 0.00
N ASP A 186 9.09 -14.85 -1.03
CA ASP A 186 9.14 -16.10 -1.77
C ASP A 186 10.27 -17.00 -1.27
N PHE A 187 10.03 -18.30 -1.24
CA PHE A 187 11.01 -19.30 -0.87
C PHE A 187 11.31 -20.21 -2.06
N TRP A 188 12.58 -20.35 -2.36
CA TRP A 188 13.08 -21.21 -3.41
C TRP A 188 13.86 -22.38 -2.84
N LEU A 189 13.46 -23.60 -3.19
CA LEU A 189 14.27 -24.79 -2.96
C LEU A 189 14.92 -25.19 -4.27
N GLN A 190 16.23 -25.01 -4.34
CA GLN A 190 17.02 -25.36 -5.54
C GLN A 190 17.98 -26.51 -5.22
N SER A 191 17.98 -27.55 -6.09
CA SER A 191 18.97 -28.63 -5.98
C SER A 191 20.38 -28.05 -6.18
N PRO A 192 21.38 -28.44 -5.38
CA PRO A 192 22.78 -28.02 -5.58
C PRO A 192 23.36 -28.40 -6.94
N SER A 193 22.72 -29.34 -7.66
CA SER A 193 23.12 -29.75 -9.01
C SER A 193 22.62 -28.84 -10.12
N LEU A 194 21.65 -27.96 -9.84
CA LEU A 194 21.17 -26.95 -10.79
C LEU A 194 22.14 -25.77 -10.75
N LYS A 195 22.83 -25.57 -11.87
CA LYS A 195 23.66 -24.38 -12.10
C LYS A 195 22.83 -23.42 -12.96
N GLY A 196 22.54 -22.26 -12.44
CA GLY A 196 21.93 -21.15 -13.18
C GLY A 196 22.94 -20.45 -14.06
#